data_95c47a70caad1f1facbe26d487aadb3a
#
_entry.id   95c47a70caad1f1facbe26d487aadb3a
#
_cell.length_a   1.000
_cell.length_b   1.000
_cell.length_c   1.000
_cell.angle_alpha   90.00
_cell.angle_beta   90.00
_cell.angle_gamma   90.00
#
_symmetry.space_group_name_H-M   'P 1'
#
loop_
_entity.id
_entity.type
_entity.pdbx_description
1 polymer ?
#
loop_
_entity_poly.entity_id
_entity_poly.type
_entity_poly.pdbx_seq_one_letter_code
_entity_poly.pdbx_strand_id
1 'polypeptide(L)'
;MARLKLGIIGCGGIANGKHLQSLKAIDRADIVAFCDLVVERAEKAAKEYGIPGAKVYTDYHELLRDESIDVVYVLTPNRSHADISIDALNAGKHVMCEKPMAKCAADARRMVEAAKKSGK
;
A
#
# COMPACT_ATOMS: atom_id res chain seq x y z
N MET A 1 6.18 9.84 -20.03
CA MET A 1 6.19 8.68 -19.12
C MET A 1 4.85 8.53 -18.45
N ALA A 2 4.36 7.29 -18.39
CA ALA A 2 3.13 7.03 -17.67
C ALA A 2 3.31 7.29 -16.17
N ARG A 3 2.26 7.79 -15.51
CA ARG A 3 2.28 8.02 -14.07
C ARG A 3 2.11 6.68 -13.36
N LEU A 4 2.84 6.50 -12.26
CA LEU A 4 2.68 5.32 -11.41
C LEU A 4 1.35 5.41 -10.64
N LYS A 5 0.67 4.29 -10.53
CA LYS A 5 -0.58 4.21 -9.78
C LYS A 5 -0.34 3.52 -8.45
N LEU A 6 -0.64 4.22 -7.38
CA LEU A 6 -0.36 3.79 -6.01
C LEU A 6 -1.63 3.36 -5.30
N GLY A 7 -1.52 2.25 -4.54
CA GLY A 7 -2.54 1.83 -3.59
C GLY A 7 -2.00 1.95 -2.17
N ILE A 8 -2.81 2.48 -1.27
CA ILE A 8 -2.43 2.67 0.13
C ILE A 8 -3.19 1.69 1.00
N ILE A 9 -2.47 0.86 1.73
CA ILE A 9 -3.04 -0.07 2.71
C ILE A 9 -2.64 0.40 4.10
N GLY A 10 -3.61 0.89 4.85
CA GLY A 10 -3.40 1.53 6.15
C GLY A 10 -3.43 3.05 6.03
N CYS A 11 -4.47 3.68 6.59
CA CYS A 11 -4.71 5.12 6.49
C CYS A 11 -4.74 5.78 7.87
N GLY A 12 -3.89 5.30 8.79
CA GLY A 12 -3.78 5.82 10.15
C GLY A 12 -2.74 6.93 10.28
N GLY A 13 -2.15 7.04 11.47
CA GLY A 13 -1.25 8.14 11.82
C GLY A 13 -0.02 8.27 10.95
N ILE A 14 0.68 7.16 10.67
CA ILE A 14 1.91 7.24 9.86
C ILE A 14 1.61 7.61 8.40
N ALA A 15 0.48 7.15 7.86
CA ALA A 15 0.05 7.50 6.52
C ALA A 15 -0.23 8.99 6.42
N ASN A 16 -1.11 9.50 7.28
CA ASN A 16 -1.54 10.90 7.26
C ASN A 16 -0.42 11.86 7.69
N GLY A 17 0.39 11.45 8.65
CA GLY A 17 1.45 12.31 9.20
C GLY A 17 2.67 12.47 8.32
N LYS A 18 2.94 11.50 7.44
CA LYS A 18 4.17 11.51 6.64
C LYS A 18 3.95 11.12 5.18
N HIS A 19 3.52 9.88 4.93
CA HIS A 19 3.55 9.32 3.57
C HIS A 19 2.61 10.02 2.59
N LEU A 20 1.36 10.23 2.96
CA LEU A 20 0.36 10.76 2.04
C LEU A 20 0.66 12.19 1.61
N GLN A 21 1.14 13.02 2.54
CA GLN A 21 1.54 14.39 2.23
C GLN A 21 2.70 14.43 1.23
N SER A 22 3.70 13.58 1.45
CA SER A 22 4.87 13.48 0.57
C SER A 22 4.49 12.95 -0.82
N LEU A 23 3.65 11.93 -0.87
CA LEU A 23 3.23 11.32 -2.13
C LEU A 23 2.38 12.27 -2.97
N LYS A 24 1.53 13.07 -2.34
CA LYS A 24 0.71 14.03 -3.07
C LYS A 24 1.55 15.09 -3.78
N ALA A 25 2.73 15.38 -3.27
CA ALA A 25 3.64 16.35 -3.86
C ALA A 25 4.43 15.81 -5.05
N ILE A 26 4.36 14.50 -5.33
CA ILE A 26 5.11 13.88 -6.42
C ILE A 26 4.32 13.93 -7.72
N ASP A 27 4.92 14.53 -8.76
CA ASP A 27 4.27 14.68 -10.06
C ASP A 27 4.09 13.39 -10.85
N ARG A 28 4.83 12.33 -10.50
CA ARG A 28 4.88 11.09 -11.27
C ARG A 28 3.97 9.98 -10.75
N ALA A 29 3.20 10.25 -9.73
CA ALA A 29 2.39 9.24 -9.09
C ALA A 29 0.99 9.74 -8.78
N ASP A 30 0.01 8.87 -8.96
CA ASP A 30 -1.38 9.11 -8.58
C ASP A 30 -1.78 8.10 -7.51
N ILE A 31 -2.39 8.57 -6.44
CA ILE A 31 -2.92 7.67 -5.42
C ILE A 31 -4.35 7.32 -5.83
N VAL A 32 -4.54 6.10 -6.32
CA VAL A 32 -5.80 5.68 -6.96
C VAL A 32 -6.69 4.83 -6.06
N ALA A 33 -6.15 4.31 -4.97
CA ALA A 33 -6.91 3.44 -4.06
C ALA A 33 -6.40 3.55 -2.62
N PHE A 34 -7.33 3.43 -1.69
CA PHE A 34 -7.07 3.50 -0.25
C PHE A 34 -7.80 2.35 0.44
N CYS A 35 -7.13 1.73 1.41
CA CYS A 35 -7.70 0.65 2.19
C CYS A 35 -7.41 0.84 3.68
N ASP A 36 -8.43 0.66 4.51
CA ASP A 36 -8.30 0.61 5.96
C ASP A 36 -9.45 -0.21 6.52
N LEU A 37 -9.22 -0.96 7.60
CA LEU A 37 -10.29 -1.70 8.27
C LEU A 37 -11.38 -0.75 8.79
N VAL A 38 -11.02 0.49 9.10
CA VAL A 38 -11.95 1.56 9.45
C VAL A 38 -12.24 2.36 8.18
N VAL A 39 -13.42 2.14 7.58
CA VAL A 39 -13.76 2.73 6.28
C VAL A 39 -13.64 4.25 6.26
N GLU A 40 -14.01 4.91 7.34
CA GLU A 40 -13.96 6.38 7.44
C GLU A 40 -12.55 6.92 7.27
N ARG A 41 -11.55 6.17 7.73
CA ARG A 41 -10.13 6.56 7.55
C ARG A 41 -9.73 6.51 6.08
N ALA A 42 -10.13 5.46 5.39
CA ALA A 42 -9.85 5.32 3.96
C ALA A 42 -10.59 6.38 3.14
N GLU A 43 -11.85 6.65 3.45
CA GLU A 43 -12.63 7.68 2.78
C GLU A 43 -12.03 9.07 2.96
N LYS A 44 -11.63 9.40 4.19
CA LYS A 44 -10.99 10.69 4.49
C LYS A 44 -9.68 10.84 3.71
N ALA A 45 -8.84 9.80 3.72
CA ALA A 45 -7.58 9.83 3.01
C ALA A 45 -7.78 9.96 1.50
N ALA A 46 -8.75 9.26 0.95
CA ALA A 46 -9.09 9.34 -0.47
C ALA A 46 -9.53 10.75 -0.87
N LYS A 47 -10.33 11.39 -0.03
CA LYS A 47 -10.80 12.76 -0.27
C LYS A 47 -9.66 13.77 -0.24
N GLU A 48 -8.73 13.63 0.71
CA GLU A 48 -7.64 14.59 0.90
C GLU A 48 -6.48 14.38 -0.07
N TYR A 49 -6.14 13.13 -0.38
CA TYR A 49 -4.90 12.79 -1.08
C TYR A 49 -5.09 12.03 -2.38
N GLY A 50 -6.25 11.45 -2.60
CA GLY A 50 -6.52 10.66 -3.81
C GLY A 50 -6.82 11.53 -5.03
N ILE A 51 -6.71 10.92 -6.20
CA ILE A 51 -7.23 11.53 -7.41
C ILE A 51 -8.76 11.54 -7.36
N PRO A 52 -9.44 12.38 -8.17
CA PRO A 52 -10.88 12.27 -8.30
C PRO A 52 -11.29 10.85 -8.71
N GLY A 53 -12.25 10.27 -7.97
CA GLY A 53 -12.68 8.91 -8.20
C GLY A 53 -11.79 7.83 -7.59
N ALA A 54 -10.85 8.18 -6.72
CA ALA A 54 -10.04 7.20 -5.99
C ALA A 54 -10.94 6.20 -5.26
N LYS A 55 -10.57 4.93 -5.35
CA LYS A 55 -11.37 3.84 -4.77
C LYS A 55 -11.05 3.63 -3.30
N VAL A 56 -12.05 3.17 -2.55
CA VAL A 56 -11.92 2.89 -1.11
C VAL A 56 -12.31 1.43 -0.85
N TYR A 57 -11.45 0.76 -0.08
CA TYR A 57 -11.63 -0.65 0.28
C TYR A 57 -11.48 -0.85 1.79
N THR A 58 -12.13 -1.86 2.33
CA THR A 58 -11.92 -2.32 3.71
C THR A 58 -11.15 -3.62 3.77
N ASP A 59 -11.09 -4.35 2.67
CA ASP A 59 -10.32 -5.58 2.51
C ASP A 59 -9.20 -5.34 1.48
N TYR A 60 -7.95 -5.42 1.93
CA TYR A 60 -6.81 -5.15 1.04
C TYR A 60 -6.70 -6.16 -0.11
N HIS A 61 -7.26 -7.36 0.04
CA HIS A 61 -7.28 -8.34 -1.05
C HIS A 61 -8.06 -7.80 -2.26
N GLU A 62 -9.13 -7.05 -2.01
CA GLU A 62 -9.87 -6.41 -3.10
C GLU A 62 -9.05 -5.33 -3.79
N LEU A 63 -8.31 -4.53 -3.03
CA LEU A 63 -7.41 -3.54 -3.59
C LEU A 63 -6.36 -4.21 -4.49
N LEU A 64 -5.81 -5.34 -4.05
CA LEU A 64 -4.79 -6.06 -4.82
C LEU A 64 -5.30 -6.65 -6.13
N ARG A 65 -6.59 -6.82 -6.29
CA ARG A 65 -7.18 -7.29 -7.54
C ARG A 65 -7.22 -6.22 -8.64
N ASP A 66 -7.02 -4.97 -8.28
CA ASP A 66 -6.98 -3.88 -9.25
C ASP A 66 -5.67 -3.94 -10.03
N GLU A 67 -5.75 -4.42 -11.26
CA GLU A 67 -4.57 -4.61 -12.12
C GLU A 67 -3.90 -3.29 -12.50
N SER A 68 -4.58 -2.17 -12.37
CA SER A 68 -4.02 -0.88 -12.71
C SER A 68 -3.03 -0.36 -11.67
N ILE A 69 -3.04 -0.91 -10.45
CA ILE A 69 -2.14 -0.48 -9.38
C ILE A 69 -0.74 -1.05 -9.60
N ASP A 70 0.25 -0.18 -9.62
CA ASP A 70 1.65 -0.54 -9.83
C ASP A 70 2.40 -0.79 -8.52
N VAL A 71 2.16 0.05 -7.53
CA VAL A 71 2.89 0.06 -6.25
C VAL A 71 1.91 0.10 -5.09
N VAL A 72 2.18 -0.70 -4.07
CA VAL A 72 1.38 -0.73 -2.86
C VAL A 72 2.22 -0.24 -1.68
N TYR A 73 1.69 0.69 -0.92
CA TYR A 73 2.27 1.16 0.34
C TYR A 73 1.61 0.43 1.51
N VAL A 74 2.40 -0.29 2.28
CA VAL A 74 1.94 -1.03 3.45
C VAL A 74 2.24 -0.23 4.70
N LEU A 75 1.23 0.45 5.23
CA LEU A 75 1.33 1.40 6.34
C LEU A 75 0.49 0.98 7.54
N THR A 76 0.23 -0.30 7.66
CA THR A 76 -0.57 -0.92 8.71
C THR A 76 0.25 -1.15 10.00
N PRO A 77 -0.36 -1.64 11.08
CA PRO A 77 0.42 -2.05 12.27
C PRO A 77 1.48 -3.10 11.94
N ASN A 78 2.57 -3.10 12.71
CA ASN A 78 3.77 -3.91 12.46
C ASN A 78 3.48 -5.40 12.22
N ARG A 79 2.55 -5.98 12.96
CA ARG A 79 2.23 -7.42 12.89
C ARG A 79 1.70 -7.87 11.52
N SER A 80 1.16 -6.96 10.74
CA SER A 80 0.55 -7.28 9.44
C SER A 80 1.48 -6.99 8.25
N HIS A 81 2.64 -6.41 8.48
CA HIS A 81 3.54 -6.00 7.40
C HIS A 81 3.94 -7.16 6.48
N ALA A 82 4.34 -8.30 7.08
CA ALA A 82 4.82 -9.44 6.30
C ALA A 82 3.73 -10.02 5.41
N ASP A 83 2.58 -10.34 5.98
CA ASP A 83 1.51 -11.00 5.23
C ASP A 83 0.97 -10.12 4.11
N ILE A 84 0.71 -8.85 4.38
CA ILE A 84 0.20 -7.92 3.37
C ILE A 84 1.23 -7.71 2.27
N SER A 85 2.51 -7.52 2.63
CA SER A 85 3.58 -7.32 1.65
C SER A 85 3.75 -8.55 0.75
N ILE A 86 3.70 -9.75 1.31
CA ILE A 86 3.80 -10.99 0.55
C ILE A 86 2.62 -11.12 -0.42
N ASP A 87 1.41 -10.86 0.05
CA ASP A 87 0.22 -10.92 -0.80
C ASP A 87 0.30 -9.90 -1.95
N ALA A 88 0.79 -8.70 -1.66
CA ALA A 88 0.96 -7.67 -2.68
C ALA A 88 2.02 -8.07 -3.73
N LEU A 89 3.16 -8.61 -3.29
CA LEU A 89 4.19 -9.12 -4.20
C LEU A 89 3.66 -10.25 -5.08
N ASN A 90 2.91 -11.18 -4.49
CA ASN A 90 2.29 -12.29 -5.23
C ASN A 90 1.22 -11.80 -6.20
N ALA A 91 0.63 -10.65 -5.96
CA ALA A 91 -0.31 -10.01 -6.89
C ALA A 91 0.40 -9.21 -8.00
N GLY A 92 1.72 -9.25 -8.04
CA GLY A 92 2.50 -8.56 -9.07
C GLY A 92 2.72 -7.07 -8.81
N LYS A 93 2.57 -6.62 -7.57
CA LYS A 93 2.77 -5.22 -7.22
C LYS A 93 4.17 -4.99 -6.65
N HIS A 94 4.73 -3.81 -6.93
CA HIS A 94 5.87 -3.33 -6.15
C HIS A 94 5.38 -2.93 -4.77
N VAL A 95 6.23 -3.09 -3.75
CA VAL A 95 5.84 -2.84 -2.36
C VAL A 95 6.79 -1.88 -1.68
N MET A 96 6.23 -0.87 -1.04
CA MET A 96 6.92 -0.04 -0.07
C MET A 96 6.30 -0.37 1.30
N CYS A 97 7.07 -1.02 2.16
CA CYS A 97 6.61 -1.41 3.49
C CYS A 97 7.24 -0.52 4.55
N GLU A 98 6.42 0.00 5.47
CA GLU A 98 6.92 0.77 6.60
C GLU A 98 7.77 -0.11 7.52
N LYS A 99 8.69 0.50 8.23
CA LYS A 99 9.52 -0.20 9.21
C LYS A 99 8.72 -0.54 10.49
N PRO A 100 9.08 -1.59 11.22
CA PRO A 100 10.02 -2.64 10.80
C PRO A 100 9.43 -3.51 9.70
N MET A 101 10.27 -4.05 8.81
CA MET A 101 9.74 -4.83 7.68
C MET A 101 8.94 -6.04 8.16
N ALA A 102 9.35 -6.65 9.26
CA ALA A 102 8.67 -7.79 9.85
C ALA A 102 8.91 -7.85 11.36
N LYS A 103 8.10 -8.64 12.05
CA LYS A 103 8.23 -8.83 13.52
C LYS A 103 9.26 -9.87 13.92
N CYS A 104 9.76 -10.68 12.96
CA CYS A 104 10.78 -11.70 13.20
C CYS A 104 11.54 -12.01 11.92
N ALA A 105 12.71 -12.64 12.06
CA ALA A 105 13.58 -12.96 10.94
C ALA A 105 12.93 -13.94 9.96
N ALA A 106 12.15 -14.90 10.43
CA ALA A 106 11.46 -15.87 9.57
C ALA A 106 10.49 -15.16 8.62
N ASP A 107 9.71 -14.22 9.12
CA ASP A 107 8.78 -13.43 8.30
C ASP A 107 9.53 -12.54 7.31
N ALA A 108 10.64 -11.93 7.72
CA ALA A 108 11.46 -11.13 6.82
C ALA A 108 12.02 -11.98 5.66
N ARG A 109 12.45 -13.21 5.93
CA ARG A 109 12.92 -14.12 4.89
C ARG A 109 11.79 -14.49 3.92
N ARG A 110 10.58 -14.71 4.40
CA ARG A 110 9.42 -14.98 3.55
C ARG A 110 9.15 -13.79 2.60
N MET A 111 9.29 -12.56 3.08
CA MET A 111 9.13 -11.36 2.26
C MET A 111 10.20 -11.27 1.17
N VAL A 112 11.45 -11.55 1.52
CA VAL A 112 12.57 -11.56 0.56
C VAL A 112 12.34 -12.62 -0.54
N GLU A 113 11.90 -13.81 -0.15
CA GLU A 113 11.60 -14.87 -1.13
C GLU A 113 10.45 -14.49 -2.05
N ALA A 114 9.40 -13.90 -1.53
CA ALA A 114 8.27 -13.41 -2.34
C ALA A 114 8.73 -12.34 -3.33
N ALA A 115 9.60 -11.43 -2.91
CA ALA A 115 10.16 -10.42 -3.79
C ALA A 115 10.98 -11.04 -4.93
N LYS A 116 11.84 -11.99 -4.60
CA LYS A 116 12.64 -12.70 -5.62
C LYS A 116 11.77 -13.45 -6.60
N LYS A 117 10.79 -14.19 -6.12
CA LYS A 117 9.88 -14.99 -6.94
C LYS A 117 9.04 -14.12 -7.86
N SER A 118 8.56 -12.98 -7.38
CA SER A 118 7.70 -12.07 -8.14
C SER A 118 8.47 -11.16 -9.11
N GLY A 119 9.75 -10.97 -8.87
CA GLY A 119 10.57 -10.02 -9.63
C GLY A 119 10.28 -8.56 -9.30
N LYS A 120 9.65 -8.30 -8.14
CA LYS A 120 9.25 -6.96 -7.71
C LYS A 120 10.06 -6.46 -6.53
#